data_fc80ca78e37873a413745d650233c752
#
_entry.id   fc80ca78e37873a413745d650233c752
#
_cell.length_a   1.000
_cell.length_b   1.000
_cell.length_c   1.000
_cell.angle_alpha   90.00
_cell.angle_beta   90.00
_cell.angle_gamma   90.00
#
_symmetry.space_group_name_H-M   'P 1'
#
loop_
_entity.id
_entity.type
_entity.pdbx_description
1 polymer ?
#
loop_
_entity_poly.entity_id
_entity_poly.type
_entity_poly.pdbx_seq_one_letter_code
_entity_poly.pdbx_strand_id
1 'polypeptide(L)'
;MEVMTVSKLEELIQEFCPDGVECFPLWSVTTWDKRFNSVDRSKQPKVINYPYLLAKDMFALKREKGNVFLLSTGEETGWTTEELAGDYLCEGEVVTIPWGKSRKVTEVMKYYRGKFVTADNRIATSTDTSQLMNRYLYYWMMNQGDTIDSFYRGSG
;
A
#
# COMPACT_ATOMS: atom_id res chain seq x y z
N MET A 1 35.71 -21.07 -2.34
CA MET A 1 35.52 -19.64 -2.60
C MET A 1 34.05 -19.43 -2.98
N GLU A 2 33.26 -18.86 -2.09
CA GLU A 2 31.88 -18.53 -2.41
C GLU A 2 31.87 -17.37 -3.41
N VAL A 3 31.28 -17.59 -4.57
CA VAL A 3 31.00 -16.53 -5.53
C VAL A 3 29.72 -15.82 -5.07
N MET A 4 29.86 -14.62 -4.54
CA MET A 4 28.70 -13.78 -4.24
C MET A 4 28.03 -13.37 -5.56
N THR A 5 26.83 -13.91 -5.80
CA THR A 5 25.98 -13.46 -6.91
C THR A 5 25.38 -12.12 -6.52
N VAL A 6 25.77 -11.07 -7.24
CA VAL A 6 25.16 -9.75 -7.13
C VAL A 6 23.73 -9.83 -7.67
N SER A 7 22.76 -9.35 -6.94
CA SER A 7 21.38 -9.33 -7.42
C SER A 7 21.22 -8.35 -8.59
N LYS A 8 20.22 -8.56 -9.44
CA LYS A 8 19.94 -7.63 -10.55
C LYS A 8 19.67 -6.20 -10.06
N LEU A 9 19.09 -6.05 -8.88
CA LEU A 9 18.88 -4.74 -8.24
C LEU A 9 20.23 -4.09 -7.88
N GLU A 10 21.14 -4.84 -7.30
CA GLU A 10 22.49 -4.33 -6.96
C GLU A 10 23.27 -3.91 -8.20
N GLU A 11 23.20 -4.69 -9.28
CA GLU A 11 23.80 -4.31 -10.57
C GLU A 11 23.22 -2.98 -11.08
N LEU A 12 21.90 -2.81 -11.06
CA LEU A 12 21.24 -1.58 -11.49
C LEU A 12 21.60 -0.38 -10.60
N ILE A 13 21.71 -0.58 -9.29
CA ILE A 13 22.14 0.46 -8.37
C ILE A 13 23.58 0.89 -8.69
N GLN A 14 24.47 -0.05 -8.91
CA GLN A 14 25.88 0.25 -9.28
C GLN A 14 25.97 1.00 -10.61
N GLU A 15 25.15 0.62 -11.59
CA GLU A 15 25.15 1.25 -12.92
C GLU A 15 24.58 2.67 -12.90
N PHE A 16 23.41 2.86 -12.27
CA PHE A 16 22.66 4.14 -12.32
C PHE A 16 22.86 5.04 -11.10
N CYS A 17 23.41 4.52 -10.02
CA CYS A 17 23.65 5.24 -8.78
C CYS A 17 25.07 5.01 -8.28
N PRO A 18 26.11 5.39 -9.07
CA PRO A 18 27.51 5.09 -8.72
C PRO A 18 27.95 5.75 -7.41
N ASP A 19 27.32 6.84 -7.01
CA ASP A 19 27.58 7.53 -5.74
C ASP A 19 26.73 7.00 -4.58
N GLY A 20 26.00 5.91 -4.80
CA GLY A 20 25.12 5.27 -3.82
C GLY A 20 23.68 5.75 -3.92
N VAL A 21 22.84 5.20 -3.07
CA VAL A 21 21.43 5.59 -2.91
C VAL A 21 21.22 6.20 -1.54
N GLU A 22 20.45 7.29 -1.49
CA GLU A 22 20.09 7.92 -0.24
C GLU A 22 18.95 7.14 0.43
N CYS A 23 19.08 6.91 1.74
CA CYS A 23 18.08 6.19 2.53
C CYS A 23 17.23 7.19 3.33
N PHE A 24 15.92 7.04 3.23
CA PHE A 24 14.95 7.86 3.95
C PHE A 24 14.08 7.00 4.86
N PRO A 25 13.71 7.48 6.06
CA PRO A 25 12.65 6.82 6.83
C PRO A 25 11.33 6.80 6.04
N LEU A 26 10.63 5.69 6.09
CA LEU A 26 9.38 5.51 5.33
C LEU A 26 8.37 6.65 5.55
N TRP A 27 8.24 7.11 6.81
CA TRP A 27 7.31 8.19 7.15
C TRP A 27 7.63 9.52 6.45
N SER A 28 8.88 9.76 6.09
CA SER A 28 9.31 11.02 5.46
C SER A 28 8.99 11.09 3.96
N VAL A 29 8.74 9.95 3.33
CA VAL A 29 8.52 9.84 1.87
C VAL A 29 7.14 9.30 1.51
N THR A 30 6.28 9.04 2.50
CA THR A 30 4.93 8.51 2.30
C THR A 30 3.88 9.36 3.01
N THR A 31 2.68 9.36 2.43
CA THR A 31 1.47 9.95 3.03
C THR A 31 0.44 8.83 3.21
N TRP A 32 -0.21 8.78 4.38
CA TRP A 32 -1.14 7.72 4.74
C TRP A 32 -2.59 8.23 4.80
N ASP A 33 -3.53 7.31 4.66
CA ASP A 33 -4.96 7.61 4.63
C ASP A 33 -5.53 8.04 5.99
N LYS A 34 -4.86 7.66 7.07
CA LYS A 34 -5.30 7.93 8.44
C LYS A 34 -4.13 8.30 9.34
N ARG A 35 -4.45 9.05 10.39
CA ARG A 35 -3.49 9.35 11.46
C ARG A 35 -3.30 8.13 12.35
N PHE A 36 -2.06 7.79 12.62
CA PHE A 36 -1.70 6.72 13.55
C PHE A 36 -1.53 7.32 14.96
N ASN A 37 -2.23 6.76 15.93
CA ASN A 37 -2.23 7.27 17.30
C ASN A 37 -0.86 7.18 17.99
N SER A 38 -0.06 6.19 17.63
CA SER A 38 1.28 5.95 18.18
C SER A 38 2.39 6.73 17.47
N VAL A 39 2.05 7.49 16.44
CA VAL A 39 3.05 8.24 15.63
C VAL A 39 2.98 9.73 15.98
N ASP A 40 4.13 10.33 16.24
CA ASP A 40 4.23 11.77 16.48
C ASP A 40 3.69 12.55 15.26
N ARG A 41 2.99 13.65 15.53
CA ARG A 41 2.38 14.47 14.48
C ARG A 41 3.41 15.08 13.52
N SER A 42 4.62 15.31 13.97
CA SER A 42 5.71 15.81 13.12
C SER A 42 6.12 14.81 12.03
N LYS A 43 5.91 13.51 12.29
CA LYS A 43 6.17 12.41 11.34
C LYS A 43 4.99 12.14 10.42
N GLN A 44 3.83 12.68 10.72
CA GLN A 44 2.61 12.51 9.92
C GLN A 44 1.86 13.85 9.81
N PRO A 45 2.48 14.87 9.17
CA PRO A 45 1.88 16.22 9.09
C PRO A 45 0.63 16.26 8.22
N LYS A 46 0.49 15.33 7.27
CA LYS A 46 -0.64 15.24 6.36
C LYS A 46 -1.24 13.84 6.39
N VAL A 47 -2.53 13.75 6.15
CA VAL A 47 -3.28 12.51 5.90
C VAL A 47 -4.20 12.71 4.71
N ILE A 48 -4.51 11.63 3.99
CA ILE A 48 -5.34 11.71 2.77
C ILE A 48 -6.83 11.69 3.12
N ASN A 49 -7.20 10.97 4.18
CA ASN A 49 -8.60 10.80 4.63
C ASN A 49 -9.52 10.18 3.56
N TYR A 50 -9.10 9.09 2.94
CA TYR A 50 -9.99 8.35 2.04
C TYR A 50 -11.24 7.87 2.78
N PRO A 51 -12.44 8.10 2.22
CA PRO A 51 -13.65 7.48 2.76
C PRO A 51 -13.56 5.95 2.62
N TYR A 52 -14.13 5.22 3.58
CA TYR A 52 -14.07 3.76 3.58
C TYR A 52 -15.40 3.16 4.02
N LEU A 53 -15.64 1.95 3.56
CA LEU A 53 -16.81 1.14 3.91
C LEU A 53 -16.40 0.00 4.84
N LEU A 54 -17.37 -0.57 5.53
CA LEU A 54 -17.18 -1.90 6.11
C LEU A 54 -17.10 -2.93 4.98
N ALA A 55 -16.34 -3.99 5.18
CA ALA A 55 -16.11 -4.99 4.15
C ALA A 55 -17.41 -5.53 3.53
N LYS A 56 -18.40 -5.86 4.36
CA LYS A 56 -19.67 -6.37 3.89
C LYS A 56 -20.43 -5.37 3.00
N ASP A 57 -20.38 -4.08 3.35
CA ASP A 57 -21.05 -3.03 2.59
C ASP A 57 -20.36 -2.78 1.25
N MET A 58 -19.02 -2.85 1.25
CA MET A 58 -18.23 -2.76 0.02
C MET A 58 -18.54 -3.93 -0.92
N PHE A 59 -18.57 -5.16 -0.41
CA PHE A 59 -18.86 -6.35 -1.23
C PHE A 59 -20.31 -6.36 -1.76
N ALA A 60 -21.23 -5.70 -1.08
CA ALA A 60 -22.60 -5.52 -1.58
C ALA A 60 -22.66 -4.68 -2.87
N LEU A 61 -21.63 -3.87 -3.14
CA LEU A 61 -21.53 -3.07 -4.36
C LEU A 61 -20.99 -3.86 -5.57
N LYS A 62 -20.52 -5.07 -5.36
CA LYS A 62 -19.91 -5.89 -6.43
C LYS A 62 -20.86 -6.10 -7.59
N ARG A 63 -20.32 -5.91 -8.82
CA ARG A 63 -21.04 -6.11 -10.08
C ARG A 63 -20.16 -6.86 -11.07
N GLU A 64 -20.74 -7.47 -12.08
CA GLU A 64 -20.00 -8.18 -13.13
C GLU A 64 -19.14 -7.22 -13.98
N LYS A 65 -19.61 -6.00 -14.15
CA LYS A 65 -18.92 -4.97 -14.93
C LYS A 65 -18.80 -3.67 -14.13
N GLY A 66 -17.66 -3.02 -14.26
CA GLY A 66 -17.40 -1.75 -13.63
C GLY A 66 -15.94 -1.36 -13.77
N ASN A 67 -15.64 -0.11 -13.49
CA ASN A 67 -14.31 0.47 -13.56
C ASN A 67 -13.77 0.91 -12.20
N VAL A 68 -14.49 0.65 -11.13
CA VAL A 68 -14.10 0.96 -9.75
C VAL A 68 -13.71 -0.34 -9.04
N PHE A 69 -12.45 -0.44 -8.61
CA PHE A 69 -11.94 -1.63 -7.95
C PHE A 69 -12.40 -1.68 -6.48
N LEU A 70 -12.76 -2.88 -6.02
CA LEU A 70 -13.07 -3.13 -4.61
C LEU A 70 -11.76 -3.44 -3.88
N LEU A 71 -11.13 -2.41 -3.32
CA LEU A 71 -9.81 -2.50 -2.71
C LEU A 71 -9.89 -2.98 -1.25
N SER A 72 -9.75 -4.27 -1.05
CA SER A 72 -9.76 -4.95 0.25
C SER A 72 -8.64 -5.97 0.33
N THR A 73 -8.51 -6.64 1.45
CA THR A 73 -7.47 -7.65 1.70
C THR A 73 -7.71 -8.99 1.02
N GLY A 74 -8.91 -9.24 0.50
CA GLY A 74 -9.24 -10.47 -0.23
C GLY A 74 -8.53 -10.58 -1.58
N GLU A 75 -8.40 -11.80 -2.12
CA GLU A 75 -7.74 -12.05 -3.41
C GLU A 75 -8.60 -11.62 -4.59
N GLU A 76 -9.85 -12.07 -4.63
CA GLU A 76 -10.79 -11.80 -5.71
C GLU A 76 -11.92 -10.88 -5.23
N THR A 77 -11.60 -9.64 -5.03
CA THR A 77 -12.56 -8.68 -4.47
C THR A 77 -13.58 -8.19 -5.48
N GLY A 78 -13.16 -7.95 -6.72
CA GLY A 78 -14.08 -7.59 -7.82
C GLY A 78 -14.16 -6.10 -8.10
N TRP A 79 -15.25 -5.73 -8.79
CA TRP A 79 -15.45 -4.40 -9.36
C TRP A 79 -16.85 -3.87 -9.07
N THR A 80 -16.99 -2.56 -9.10
CA THR A 80 -18.27 -1.86 -9.05
C THR A 80 -18.27 -0.68 -10.02
N THR A 81 -19.37 0.07 -10.04
CA THR A 81 -19.53 1.25 -10.90
C THR A 81 -19.31 2.53 -10.10
N GLU A 82 -19.00 3.63 -10.78
CA GLU A 82 -18.86 4.95 -10.13
C GLU A 82 -20.16 5.40 -9.47
N GLU A 83 -21.31 5.10 -10.10
CA GLU A 83 -22.62 5.42 -9.55
C GLU A 83 -22.86 4.73 -8.21
N LEU A 84 -22.57 3.43 -8.12
CA LEU A 84 -22.73 2.67 -6.87
C LEU A 84 -21.71 3.04 -5.80
N ALA A 85 -20.49 3.40 -6.20
CA ALA A 85 -19.46 3.88 -5.28
C ALA A 85 -19.87 5.19 -4.61
N GLY A 86 -20.50 6.10 -5.35
CA GLY A 86 -21.02 7.36 -4.83
C GLY A 86 -19.98 8.16 -4.06
N ASP A 87 -20.30 8.56 -2.83
CA ASP A 87 -19.41 9.36 -1.97
C ASP A 87 -18.19 8.59 -1.46
N TYR A 88 -18.14 7.27 -1.65
CA TYR A 88 -16.99 6.42 -1.28
C TYR A 88 -16.00 6.22 -2.42
N LEU A 89 -16.23 6.85 -3.56
CA LEU A 89 -15.32 6.78 -4.70
C LEU A 89 -14.00 7.47 -4.37
N CYS A 90 -12.93 6.72 -4.54
CA CYS A 90 -11.55 7.22 -4.41
C CYS A 90 -10.82 7.04 -5.74
N GLU A 91 -9.78 7.83 -5.95
CA GLU A 91 -8.90 7.70 -7.12
C GLU A 91 -7.46 8.01 -6.74
N GLY A 92 -6.53 7.23 -7.25
CA GLY A 92 -5.11 7.44 -7.01
C GLY A 92 -4.24 6.24 -7.32
N GLU A 93 -2.96 6.41 -7.05
CA GLU A 93 -1.96 5.34 -7.09
C GLU A 93 -1.55 5.04 -5.65
N VAL A 94 -1.78 3.82 -5.20
CA VAL A 94 -1.74 3.48 -3.78
C VAL A 94 -1.10 2.13 -3.52
N VAL A 95 -0.58 1.98 -2.30
CA VAL A 95 -0.12 0.72 -1.74
C VAL A 95 -0.94 0.46 -0.47
N THR A 96 -1.43 -0.76 -0.30
CA THR A 96 -2.26 -1.10 0.85
C THR A 96 -1.55 -2.04 1.80
N ILE A 97 -1.88 -1.90 3.08
CA ILE A 97 -1.48 -2.81 4.15
C ILE A 97 -2.73 -3.08 5.01
N PRO A 98 -2.97 -4.32 5.48
CA PRO A 98 -4.18 -4.61 6.25
C PRO A 98 -4.20 -3.93 7.62
N TRP A 99 -5.38 -3.65 8.16
CA TRP A 99 -5.55 -3.16 9.53
C TRP A 99 -5.09 -4.20 10.55
N GLY A 100 -5.57 -5.42 10.37
CA GLY A 100 -5.16 -6.59 11.12
C GLY A 100 -4.92 -7.73 10.15
N LYS A 101 -4.22 -8.75 10.57
CA LYS A 101 -3.92 -9.85 9.66
C LYS A 101 -4.21 -11.22 10.27
N SER A 102 -4.73 -12.11 9.45
CA SER A 102 -4.82 -13.55 9.66
C SER A 102 -3.88 -14.33 8.73
N ARG A 103 -3.28 -13.67 7.77
CA ARG A 103 -2.33 -14.24 6.79
C ARG A 103 -1.07 -13.37 6.74
N LYS A 104 -0.01 -13.86 6.08
CA LYS A 104 1.19 -13.05 5.86
C LYS A 104 0.85 -11.77 5.12
N VAL A 105 1.46 -10.68 5.51
CA VAL A 105 1.20 -9.36 4.91
C VAL A 105 1.45 -9.35 3.39
N THR A 106 2.43 -10.13 2.93
CA THR A 106 2.75 -10.28 1.50
C THR A 106 1.63 -10.93 0.68
N GLU A 107 0.72 -11.66 1.32
CA GLU A 107 -0.43 -12.27 0.66
C GLU A 107 -1.61 -11.32 0.49
N VAL A 108 -1.65 -10.22 1.26
CA VAL A 108 -2.81 -9.33 1.31
C VAL A 108 -2.51 -7.88 0.92
N MET A 109 -1.25 -7.47 0.91
CA MET A 109 -0.84 -6.15 0.42
C MET A 109 -1.09 -6.04 -1.08
N LYS A 110 -1.51 -4.85 -1.52
CA LYS A 110 -1.80 -4.57 -2.93
C LYS A 110 -1.17 -3.26 -3.37
N TYR A 111 -0.81 -3.21 -4.64
CA TYR A 111 -0.58 -2.00 -5.41
C TYR A 111 -1.76 -1.81 -6.35
N TYR A 112 -2.28 -0.58 -6.43
CA TYR A 112 -3.36 -0.27 -7.34
C TYR A 112 -3.24 1.17 -7.85
N ARG A 113 -3.62 1.38 -9.09
CA ARG A 113 -3.71 2.70 -9.71
C ARG A 113 -5.05 2.81 -10.44
N GLY A 114 -5.86 3.79 -10.08
CA GLY A 114 -7.15 4.03 -10.70
C GLY A 114 -8.22 4.40 -9.68
N LYS A 115 -9.47 4.11 -10.05
CA LYS A 115 -10.65 4.36 -9.20
C LYS A 115 -10.94 3.15 -8.32
N PHE A 116 -11.23 3.39 -7.06
CA PHE A 116 -11.48 2.33 -6.09
C PHE A 116 -12.42 2.76 -4.97
N VAL A 117 -12.99 1.80 -4.29
CA VAL A 117 -13.55 1.93 -2.94
C VAL A 117 -12.73 1.05 -2.01
N THR A 118 -12.59 1.42 -0.76
CA THR A 118 -11.69 0.72 0.17
C THR A 118 -12.37 0.24 1.44
N ALA A 119 -11.89 -0.87 1.96
CA ALA A 119 -12.24 -1.45 3.25
C ALA A 119 -11.04 -2.22 3.80
N ASP A 120 -10.93 -2.34 5.13
CA ASP A 120 -9.95 -3.19 5.84
C ASP A 120 -8.47 -2.85 5.60
N ASN A 121 -8.19 -1.71 4.97
CA ASN A 121 -6.83 -1.33 4.60
C ASN A 121 -6.37 -0.06 5.29
N ARG A 122 -5.07 0.02 5.50
CA ARG A 122 -4.30 1.26 5.55
C ARG A 122 -3.75 1.52 4.16
N ILE A 123 -3.84 2.74 3.70
CA ILE A 123 -3.44 3.12 2.34
C ILE A 123 -2.31 4.13 2.43
N ALA A 124 -1.23 3.83 1.73
CA ALA A 124 -0.09 4.72 1.59
C ALA A 124 0.08 5.15 0.13
N THR A 125 0.57 6.35 -0.05
CA THR A 125 1.07 6.81 -1.34
C THR A 125 2.39 7.55 -1.14
N SER A 126 3.21 7.59 -2.18
CA SER A 126 4.43 8.40 -2.18
C SER A 126 4.07 9.88 -2.02
N THR A 127 4.80 10.58 -1.16
CA THR A 127 4.64 12.03 -1.00
C THR A 127 5.12 12.79 -2.24
N ASP A 128 6.15 12.27 -2.89
CA ASP A 128 6.73 12.85 -4.11
C ASP A 128 7.21 11.73 -5.03
N THR A 129 6.48 11.52 -6.12
CA THR A 129 6.76 10.43 -7.07
C THR A 129 8.05 10.65 -7.88
N SER A 130 8.62 11.85 -7.87
CA SER A 130 9.94 12.09 -8.45
C SER A 130 11.07 11.54 -7.57
N GLN A 131 10.83 11.39 -6.27
CA GLN A 131 11.77 10.79 -5.32
C GLN A 131 11.50 9.30 -5.10
N LEU A 132 10.23 8.91 -5.01
CA LEU A 132 9.83 7.55 -4.71
C LEU A 132 8.63 7.16 -5.57
N MET A 133 8.82 6.21 -6.48
CA MET A 133 7.72 5.64 -7.25
C MET A 133 6.87 4.73 -6.36
N ASN A 134 5.54 4.83 -6.47
CA ASN A 134 4.62 3.97 -5.68
C ASN A 134 4.81 2.48 -5.96
N ARG A 135 5.11 2.11 -7.20
CA ARG A 135 5.40 0.71 -7.53
C ARG A 135 6.66 0.21 -6.83
N TYR A 136 7.71 1.04 -6.73
CA TYR A 136 8.90 0.71 -5.97
C TYR A 136 8.59 0.57 -4.47
N LEU A 137 7.81 1.49 -3.92
CA LEU A 137 7.33 1.42 -2.53
C LEU A 137 6.65 0.08 -2.25
N TYR A 138 5.76 -0.36 -3.14
CA TYR A 138 5.10 -1.66 -3.03
C TYR A 138 6.10 -2.83 -2.99
N TYR A 139 7.02 -2.89 -3.93
CA TYR A 139 8.02 -3.97 -3.97
C TYR A 139 8.97 -3.93 -2.77
N TRP A 140 9.35 -2.73 -2.33
CA TRP A 140 10.17 -2.58 -1.13
C TRP A 140 9.42 -3.10 0.12
N MET A 141 8.17 -2.73 0.30
CA MET A 141 7.35 -3.22 1.41
C MET A 141 7.15 -4.74 1.34
N MET A 142 6.90 -5.29 0.16
CA MET A 142 6.82 -6.73 -0.05
C MET A 142 8.11 -7.44 0.35
N ASN A 143 9.25 -6.87 0.01
CA ASN A 143 10.56 -7.41 0.41
C ASN A 143 10.81 -7.31 1.92
N GLN A 144 10.14 -6.40 2.62
CA GLN A 144 10.18 -6.25 4.08
C GLN A 144 9.05 -7.00 4.78
N GLY A 145 8.39 -7.93 4.09
CA GLY A 145 7.20 -8.62 4.57
C GLY A 145 7.35 -9.26 5.96
N ASP A 146 8.45 -9.96 6.21
CA ASP A 146 8.69 -10.61 7.51
C ASP A 146 8.85 -9.57 8.63
N THR A 147 9.54 -8.47 8.37
CA THR A 147 9.69 -7.37 9.31
C THR A 147 8.35 -6.72 9.61
N ILE A 148 7.57 -6.44 8.57
CA ILE A 148 6.22 -5.86 8.72
C ILE A 148 5.32 -6.79 9.50
N ASP A 149 5.32 -8.09 9.21
CA ASP A 149 4.56 -9.09 9.93
C ASP A 149 4.87 -9.10 11.44
N SER A 150 6.13 -8.87 11.80
CA SER A 150 6.57 -8.85 13.20
C SER A 150 5.94 -7.73 14.03
N PHE A 151 5.47 -6.66 13.39
CA PHE A 151 4.82 -5.54 14.07
C PHE A 151 3.32 -5.76 14.33
N TYR A 152 2.70 -6.72 13.66
CA TYR A 152 1.31 -7.06 13.94
C TYR A 152 1.26 -7.88 15.24
N ARG A 153 0.39 -7.45 16.16
CA ARG A 153 0.10 -8.24 17.36
C ARG A 153 -0.75 -9.42 16.93
N GLY A 154 -0.30 -10.62 17.25
CA GLY A 154 -1.10 -11.80 17.02
C GLY A 154 -2.46 -11.65 17.70
N SER A 155 -3.53 -11.97 16.99
CA SER A 155 -4.82 -12.19 17.62
C SER A 155 -4.64 -13.41 18.52
N GLY A 156 -4.55 -13.15 19.80
CA GLY A 156 -4.52 -14.19 20.82
C GLY A 156 -5.81 -14.99 20.80
#